data_65374bdface8d0b114ad0e918bfc4b98
#
_entry.id   65374bdface8d0b114ad0e918bfc4b98
#
_cell.length_a   1.000
_cell.length_b   1.000
_cell.length_c   1.000
_cell.angle_alpha   90.00
_cell.angle_beta   90.00
_cell.angle_gamma   90.00
#
_symmetry.space_group_name_H-M   'P 1'
#
loop_
_entity.id
_entity.type
_entity.pdbx_description
1 polymer ?
#
loop_
_entity_poly.entity_id
_entity_poly.type
_entity_poly.pdbx_seq_one_letter_code
_entity_poly.pdbx_strand_id
1 'polypeptide(L)'
;MKKLLTLVLLLISISTFAQDKIIKKNGDVIDCKVTEIASDEVKYFYSDNPKLIFGIDKAKLEKIEFGTGETIAIKSDTFMDEEYYANQHKHAIKVSFLSPLFGHTEFSYEQYIKPGRTWEVGLGIIGLGVDTHDINAKGVYTKFAYKMIRKPDYYSQRMHYSHILKGAYIAPELAFRYVTYDSDNYNAYTGQYNGEDRTEEFAFALTLKFGKQWVIDDSFIIDLYLGVGYGSNNGNQSMGPVPFGFVTGVDVPIAFTSGLRIGWAL
;
A
#
# COMPACT_ATOMS: atom_id res chain seq x y z
N MET A 1 22.60 33.12 65.02
CA MET A 1 22.81 33.56 63.65
C MET A 1 23.40 32.47 62.72
N LYS A 2 24.46 31.76 63.09
CA LYS A 2 25.06 30.69 62.26
C LYS A 2 24.06 29.57 61.87
N LYS A 3 23.22 29.09 62.79
CA LYS A 3 22.22 28.05 62.55
C LYS A 3 21.10 28.48 61.62
N LEU A 4 20.72 29.76 61.61
CA LEU A 4 19.74 30.32 60.73
C LEU A 4 20.27 30.43 59.28
N LEU A 5 21.54 30.84 59.16
CA LEU A 5 22.24 30.92 57.86
C LEU A 5 22.39 29.55 57.18
N THR A 6 22.67 28.49 57.98
CA THR A 6 22.78 27.12 57.50
C THR A 6 21.41 26.59 57.01
N LEU A 7 20.30 26.95 57.72
CA LEU A 7 18.94 26.56 57.32
C LEU A 7 18.51 27.26 56.02
N VAL A 8 18.87 28.53 55.83
CA VAL A 8 18.61 29.29 54.61
C VAL A 8 19.41 28.75 53.45
N LEU A 9 20.69 28.38 53.62
CA LEU A 9 21.51 27.74 52.59
C LEU A 9 20.95 26.37 52.20
N LEU A 10 20.40 25.60 53.13
CA LEU A 10 19.79 24.29 52.88
C LEU A 10 18.48 24.40 52.07
N LEU A 11 17.72 25.50 52.25
CA LEU A 11 16.47 25.75 51.52
C LEU A 11 16.73 26.25 50.09
N ILE A 12 17.87 26.87 49.79
CA ILE A 12 18.24 27.35 48.42
C ILE A 12 18.68 26.20 47.54
N SER A 13 19.12 25.07 48.09
CA SER A 13 19.61 23.92 47.30
C SER A 13 18.54 23.03 46.69
N ILE A 14 17.22 23.32 46.88
CA ILE A 14 16.11 22.44 46.44
C ILE A 14 15.52 22.88 45.07
N SER A 15 16.02 23.96 44.43
CA SER A 15 15.45 24.48 43.18
C SER A 15 16.23 24.06 41.93
N THR A 16 16.73 22.85 41.89
CA THR A 16 17.18 22.31 40.60
C THR A 16 15.95 21.92 39.78
N PHE A 17 15.47 22.80 38.96
CA PHE A 17 14.53 22.42 37.88
C PHE A 17 15.22 21.41 37.01
N ALA A 18 14.98 20.14 37.26
CA ALA A 18 15.45 19.09 36.38
C ALA A 18 14.81 19.29 35.01
N GLN A 19 15.63 19.45 34.01
CA GLN A 19 15.19 19.59 32.61
C GLN A 19 14.75 18.22 32.10
N ASP A 20 13.76 18.23 31.21
CA ASP A 20 13.39 17.03 30.48
C ASP A 20 14.43 16.77 29.40
N LYS A 21 14.68 15.52 29.05
CA LYS A 21 15.61 15.11 28.01
C LYS A 21 14.87 14.31 26.94
N ILE A 22 15.03 14.74 25.71
CA ILE A 22 14.58 13.98 24.55
C ILE A 22 15.81 13.27 23.96
N ILE A 23 15.78 11.94 23.98
CA ILE A 23 16.86 11.09 23.46
C ILE A 23 16.44 10.57 22.11
N LYS A 24 17.24 10.90 21.08
CA LYS A 24 17.02 10.46 19.70
C LYS A 24 17.66 9.09 19.44
N LYS A 25 17.15 8.36 18.47
CA LYS A 25 17.69 7.07 18.04
C LYS A 25 19.14 7.09 17.56
N ASN A 26 19.61 8.24 17.11
CA ASN A 26 21.02 8.43 16.72
C ASN A 26 21.95 8.74 17.89
N GLY A 27 21.43 8.76 19.13
CA GLY A 27 22.17 9.04 20.36
C GLY A 27 22.22 10.53 20.76
N ASP A 28 21.72 11.45 19.92
CA ASP A 28 21.63 12.87 20.28
C ASP A 28 20.67 13.07 21.45
N VAL A 29 21.03 13.96 22.37
CA VAL A 29 20.20 14.35 23.51
C VAL A 29 19.82 15.82 23.38
N ILE A 30 18.54 16.13 23.58
CA ILE A 30 18.01 17.50 23.61
C ILE A 30 17.56 17.76 25.05
N ASP A 31 18.28 18.67 25.74
CA ASP A 31 17.84 19.20 27.03
C ASP A 31 16.78 20.28 26.81
N CYS A 32 15.57 20.06 27.27
CA CYS A 32 14.41 20.89 26.95
C CYS A 32 13.34 20.80 28.03
N LYS A 33 12.18 21.42 27.76
CA LYS A 33 10.93 21.20 28.51
C LYS A 33 9.87 20.71 27.53
N VAL A 34 9.40 19.50 27.75
CA VAL A 34 8.32 18.89 26.97
C VAL A 34 6.98 19.53 27.35
N THR A 35 6.22 19.98 26.35
CA THR A 35 4.91 20.60 26.56
C THR A 35 3.76 19.70 26.17
N GLU A 36 3.96 18.88 25.12
CA GLU A 36 2.90 18.02 24.60
C GLU A 36 3.51 16.80 23.92
N ILE A 37 2.92 15.65 24.16
CA ILE A 37 3.23 14.40 23.44
C ILE A 37 2.01 14.08 22.59
N ALA A 38 2.02 14.53 21.33
CA ALA A 38 0.97 14.24 20.36
C ALA A 38 1.13 12.82 19.78
N SER A 39 0.28 12.41 18.84
CA SER A 39 0.31 11.08 18.20
C SER A 39 1.61 10.82 17.42
N ASP A 40 2.09 11.82 16.74
CA ASP A 40 3.17 11.76 15.74
C ASP A 40 4.38 12.64 16.06
N GLU A 41 4.22 13.64 16.93
CA GLU A 41 5.28 14.56 17.32
C GLU A 41 5.32 14.82 18.82
N VAL A 42 6.46 15.26 19.29
CA VAL A 42 6.67 15.78 20.64
C VAL A 42 6.99 17.27 20.53
N LYS A 43 6.21 18.11 21.23
CA LYS A 43 6.44 19.55 21.30
C LYS A 43 7.23 19.89 22.55
N TYR A 44 8.23 20.74 22.38
CA TYR A 44 9.12 21.16 23.44
C TYR A 44 9.64 22.57 23.21
N PHE A 45 10.20 23.17 24.26
CA PHE A 45 10.94 24.43 24.18
C PHE A 45 12.29 24.30 24.90
N TYR A 46 13.24 25.12 24.51
CA TYR A 46 14.49 25.27 25.23
C TYR A 46 14.30 26.22 26.42
N SER A 47 14.92 25.93 27.58
CA SER A 47 14.76 26.71 28.80
C SER A 47 15.24 28.16 28.65
N ASP A 48 16.17 28.43 27.75
CA ASP A 48 16.66 29.75 27.40
C ASP A 48 15.71 30.53 26.46
N ASN A 49 14.77 29.83 25.78
CA ASN A 49 13.82 30.49 24.89
C ASN A 49 12.40 29.88 24.99
N PRO A 50 11.68 30.09 26.12
CA PRO A 50 10.39 29.43 26.40
C PRO A 50 9.23 29.86 25.49
N LYS A 51 9.41 30.91 24.69
CA LYS A 51 8.39 31.39 23.76
C LYS A 51 8.37 30.67 22.41
N LEU A 52 9.45 29.95 22.09
CA LEU A 52 9.56 29.21 20.83
C LEU A 52 9.29 27.72 21.09
N ILE A 53 8.21 27.21 20.52
CA ILE A 53 7.83 25.80 20.58
C ILE A 53 8.37 25.11 19.34
N PHE A 54 9.11 24.03 19.54
CA PHE A 54 9.65 23.14 18.51
C PHE A 54 8.87 21.84 18.50
N GLY A 55 8.72 21.24 17.33
CA GLY A 55 8.17 19.90 17.16
C GLY A 55 9.25 18.93 16.68
N ILE A 56 9.28 17.73 17.25
CA ILE A 56 10.14 16.66 16.80
C ILE A 56 9.32 15.39 16.58
N ASP A 57 9.53 14.74 15.46
CA ASP A 57 8.86 13.48 15.11
C ASP A 57 9.21 12.35 16.09
N LYS A 58 8.18 11.69 16.61
CA LYS A 58 8.34 10.51 17.48
C LYS A 58 9.15 9.39 16.83
N ALA A 59 9.07 9.22 15.50
CA ALA A 59 9.83 8.20 14.80
C ALA A 59 11.36 8.37 14.93
N LYS A 60 11.83 9.58 15.25
CA LYS A 60 13.25 9.90 15.49
C LYS A 60 13.69 9.71 16.93
N LEU A 61 12.75 9.48 17.84
CA LEU A 61 12.99 9.41 19.28
C LEU A 61 13.17 7.98 19.74
N GLU A 62 14.03 7.79 20.74
CA GLU A 62 14.19 6.55 21.47
C GLU A 62 13.38 6.60 22.77
N LYS A 63 13.57 7.68 23.56
CA LYS A 63 12.88 7.89 24.84
C LYS A 63 12.85 9.35 25.23
N ILE A 64 11.95 9.66 26.16
CA ILE A 64 11.86 10.95 26.86
C ILE A 64 12.08 10.69 28.33
N GLU A 65 13.03 11.38 28.95
CA GLU A 65 13.27 11.39 30.37
C GLU A 65 12.80 12.72 30.94
N PHE A 66 11.82 12.68 31.83
CA PHE A 66 11.31 13.89 32.48
C PHE A 66 12.17 14.25 33.69
N GLY A 67 12.24 15.54 34.01
CA GLY A 67 12.89 16.03 35.21
C GLY A 67 12.31 15.51 36.51
N THR A 68 11.14 14.90 36.47
CA THR A 68 10.51 14.17 37.60
C THR A 68 11.12 12.79 37.86
N GLY A 69 11.99 12.30 36.94
CA GLY A 69 12.56 10.95 36.98
C GLY A 69 11.72 9.91 36.18
N GLU A 70 10.56 10.30 35.68
CA GLU A 70 9.76 9.42 34.80
C GLU A 70 10.42 9.29 33.42
N THR A 71 10.35 8.09 32.84
CA THR A 71 10.87 7.82 31.49
C THR A 71 9.77 7.21 30.63
N ILE A 72 9.52 7.82 29.47
CA ILE A 72 8.64 7.27 28.46
C ILE A 72 9.49 6.77 27.29
N ALA A 73 9.56 5.44 27.11
CA ALA A 73 10.15 4.86 25.91
C ALA A 73 9.22 5.08 24.72
N ILE A 74 9.75 5.67 23.66
CA ILE A 74 9.02 5.85 22.41
C ILE A 74 9.20 4.56 21.59
N LYS A 75 8.15 3.72 21.56
CA LYS A 75 8.15 2.54 20.69
C LYS A 75 8.36 3.00 19.23
N SER A 76 9.41 2.51 18.64
CA SER A 76 9.81 2.91 17.30
C SER A 76 8.96 2.20 16.26
N ASP A 77 8.43 2.97 15.32
CA ASP A 77 7.88 2.47 14.07
C ASP A 77 6.68 1.52 14.27
N THR A 78 5.55 2.07 14.72
CA THR A 78 4.27 1.34 14.85
C THR A 78 3.89 0.55 13.59
N PHE A 79 4.39 0.98 12.41
CA PHE A 79 4.19 0.24 11.16
C PHE A 79 4.93 -1.12 11.13
N MET A 80 5.97 -1.30 11.93
CA MET A 80 6.74 -2.57 12.03
C MET A 80 6.42 -3.34 13.30
N ASP A 81 5.53 -2.83 14.16
CA ASP A 81 5.13 -3.46 15.41
C ASP A 81 3.97 -4.43 15.15
N GLU A 82 4.21 -5.74 15.27
CA GLU A 82 3.20 -6.77 15.03
C GLU A 82 2.05 -6.70 16.04
N GLU A 83 2.30 -6.27 17.28
CA GLU A 83 1.28 -6.12 18.30
C GLU A 83 0.26 -5.02 17.93
N TYR A 84 0.73 -3.94 17.30
CA TYR A 84 -0.14 -2.86 16.81
C TYR A 84 -1.15 -3.36 15.77
N TYR A 85 -0.75 -4.37 14.96
CA TYR A 85 -1.59 -4.93 13.91
C TYR A 85 -2.36 -6.19 14.33
N ALA A 86 -2.22 -6.63 15.60
CA ALA A 86 -2.81 -7.88 16.05
C ALA A 86 -4.33 -7.96 15.83
N ASN A 87 -5.02 -6.84 16.05
CA ASN A 87 -6.47 -6.73 16.00
C ASN A 87 -7.02 -6.19 14.66
N GLN A 88 -6.15 -5.92 13.67
CA GLN A 88 -6.59 -5.45 12.36
C GLN A 88 -6.95 -6.62 11.43
N HIS A 89 -7.85 -6.37 10.49
CA HIS A 89 -8.20 -7.33 9.45
C HIS A 89 -6.99 -7.66 8.57
N LYS A 90 -6.68 -8.95 8.43
CA LYS A 90 -5.47 -9.44 7.74
C LYS A 90 -5.74 -9.96 6.33
N HIS A 91 -7.01 -10.05 5.95
CA HIS A 91 -7.47 -10.56 4.67
C HIS A 91 -8.30 -9.50 3.96
N ALA A 92 -8.37 -9.58 2.64
CA ALA A 92 -9.27 -8.75 1.86
C ALA A 92 -9.82 -9.50 0.66
N ILE A 93 -11.09 -9.27 0.37
CA ILE A 93 -11.73 -9.70 -0.87
C ILE A 93 -12.07 -8.44 -1.66
N LYS A 94 -11.67 -8.43 -2.94
CA LYS A 94 -11.86 -7.29 -3.83
C LYS A 94 -12.46 -7.74 -5.15
N VAL A 95 -13.21 -6.84 -5.80
CA VAL A 95 -13.72 -7.01 -7.16
C VAL A 95 -13.24 -5.84 -8.02
N SER A 96 -12.87 -6.13 -9.26
CA SER A 96 -12.51 -5.10 -10.23
C SER A 96 -13.78 -4.41 -10.71
N PHE A 97 -13.96 -3.15 -10.30
CA PHE A 97 -15.21 -2.41 -10.48
C PHE A 97 -15.56 -2.16 -11.95
N LEU A 98 -14.54 -1.90 -12.77
CA LEU A 98 -14.74 -1.56 -14.19
C LEU A 98 -14.64 -2.76 -15.11
N SER A 99 -14.16 -3.90 -14.66
CA SER A 99 -13.91 -5.06 -15.53
C SER A 99 -15.17 -5.59 -16.23
N PRO A 100 -16.38 -5.57 -15.64
CA PRO A 100 -17.60 -5.99 -16.35
C PRO A 100 -17.91 -5.18 -17.60
N LEU A 101 -17.50 -3.91 -17.67
CA LEU A 101 -17.66 -3.06 -18.84
C LEU A 101 -16.74 -3.48 -20.01
N PHE A 102 -15.72 -4.30 -19.72
CA PHE A 102 -14.76 -4.82 -20.69
C PHE A 102 -14.93 -6.32 -20.94
N GLY A 103 -16.10 -6.88 -20.65
CA GLY A 103 -16.43 -8.26 -20.98
C GLY A 103 -15.88 -9.32 -20.02
N HIS A 104 -15.39 -8.95 -18.84
CA HIS A 104 -14.90 -9.89 -17.84
C HIS A 104 -15.17 -9.39 -16.42
N THR A 105 -15.16 -10.30 -15.45
CA THR A 105 -15.25 -9.93 -14.02
C THR A 105 -14.08 -10.54 -13.28
N GLU A 106 -13.35 -9.74 -12.52
CA GLU A 106 -12.19 -10.17 -11.72
C GLU A 106 -12.48 -10.05 -10.23
N PHE A 107 -12.26 -11.15 -9.51
CA PHE A 107 -12.22 -11.21 -8.05
C PHE A 107 -10.79 -11.38 -7.59
N SER A 108 -10.42 -10.77 -6.48
CA SER A 108 -9.10 -10.98 -5.88
C SER A 108 -9.19 -11.15 -4.38
N TYR A 109 -8.28 -11.99 -3.87
CA TYR A 109 -8.07 -12.23 -2.46
C TYR A 109 -6.66 -11.80 -2.09
N GLU A 110 -6.54 -10.98 -1.05
CA GLU A 110 -5.27 -10.50 -0.52
C GLU A 110 -5.09 -10.97 0.92
N GLN A 111 -3.88 -11.40 1.25
CA GLN A 111 -3.53 -11.81 2.61
C GLN A 111 -2.24 -11.14 3.07
N TYR A 112 -2.28 -10.66 4.30
CA TYR A 112 -1.14 -10.16 5.02
C TYR A 112 -0.13 -11.28 5.34
N ILE A 113 1.17 -10.97 5.23
CA ILE A 113 2.27 -11.84 5.61
C ILE A 113 2.99 -11.26 6.83
N LYS A 114 3.44 -10.02 6.70
CA LYS A 114 4.14 -9.25 7.74
C LYS A 114 4.05 -7.76 7.41
N PRO A 115 4.39 -6.85 8.34
CA PRO A 115 4.30 -5.40 8.10
C PRO A 115 4.91 -5.00 6.75
N GLY A 116 4.08 -4.35 5.92
CA GLY A 116 4.45 -3.92 4.58
C GLY A 116 4.55 -5.02 3.52
N ARG A 117 4.07 -6.24 3.79
CA ARG A 117 4.10 -7.35 2.82
C ARG A 117 2.78 -8.11 2.81
N THR A 118 2.20 -8.23 1.61
CA THR A 118 1.01 -9.04 1.36
C THR A 118 1.20 -9.85 0.08
N TRP A 119 0.44 -10.93 -0.08
CA TRP A 119 0.27 -11.57 -1.38
C TRP A 119 -1.19 -11.47 -1.82
N GLU A 120 -1.39 -11.50 -3.11
CA GLU A 120 -2.71 -11.36 -3.74
C GLU A 120 -2.87 -12.36 -4.86
N VAL A 121 -4.02 -13.02 -4.91
CA VAL A 121 -4.44 -13.88 -6.03
C VAL A 121 -5.69 -13.29 -6.64
N GLY A 122 -5.70 -13.14 -7.96
CA GLY A 122 -6.84 -12.73 -8.76
C GLY A 122 -7.34 -13.86 -9.64
N LEU A 123 -8.66 -13.96 -9.79
CA LEU A 123 -9.35 -14.84 -10.72
C LEU A 123 -10.31 -14.01 -11.55
N GLY A 124 -10.14 -14.03 -12.86
CA GLY A 124 -11.03 -13.36 -13.80
C GLY A 124 -11.81 -14.37 -14.66
N ILE A 125 -13.10 -14.09 -14.84
CA ILE A 125 -14.00 -14.86 -15.68
C ILE A 125 -14.32 -14.01 -16.91
N ILE A 126 -13.89 -14.45 -18.09
CA ILE A 126 -14.14 -13.80 -19.37
C ILE A 126 -15.50 -14.28 -19.90
N GLY A 127 -16.28 -13.35 -20.43
CA GLY A 127 -17.68 -13.58 -20.83
C GLY A 127 -18.69 -13.26 -19.71
N LEU A 128 -18.21 -12.93 -18.50
CA LEU A 128 -19.04 -12.40 -17.43
C LEU A 128 -18.93 -10.87 -17.40
N GLY A 129 -19.67 -10.22 -18.29
CA GLY A 129 -19.68 -8.77 -18.50
C GLY A 129 -20.35 -8.41 -19.82
N VAL A 130 -20.15 -7.15 -20.25
CA VAL A 130 -20.70 -6.64 -21.52
C VAL A 130 -19.79 -7.05 -22.67
N ASP A 131 -20.31 -7.78 -23.64
CA ASP A 131 -19.57 -8.09 -24.87
C ASP A 131 -19.55 -6.85 -25.77
N THR A 132 -18.52 -6.02 -25.61
CA THR A 132 -18.38 -4.75 -26.35
C THR A 132 -17.84 -4.93 -27.76
N HIS A 133 -17.37 -6.12 -28.11
CA HIS A 133 -16.71 -6.40 -29.39
C HIS A 133 -17.46 -7.45 -30.23
N ASP A 134 -18.58 -7.97 -29.73
CA ASP A 134 -19.38 -9.04 -30.37
C ASP A 134 -18.55 -10.28 -30.78
N ILE A 135 -17.52 -10.62 -29.95
CA ILE A 135 -16.61 -11.73 -30.22
C ILE A 135 -16.94 -13.00 -29.44
N ASN A 136 -18.03 -13.02 -28.69
CA ASN A 136 -18.45 -14.15 -27.86
C ASN A 136 -17.31 -14.74 -27.01
N ALA A 137 -16.46 -13.89 -26.47
CA ALA A 137 -15.27 -14.31 -25.73
C ALA A 137 -15.65 -15.07 -24.47
N LYS A 138 -15.01 -16.21 -24.23
CA LYS A 138 -15.16 -17.02 -23.02
C LYS A 138 -13.82 -17.53 -22.56
N GLY A 139 -13.58 -17.50 -21.24
CA GLY A 139 -12.32 -17.96 -20.70
C GLY A 139 -12.09 -17.58 -19.27
N VAL A 140 -10.88 -17.78 -18.83
CA VAL A 140 -10.44 -17.47 -17.47
C VAL A 140 -9.04 -16.90 -17.50
N TYR A 141 -8.73 -16.08 -16.49
CA TYR A 141 -7.35 -15.70 -16.19
C TYR A 141 -7.09 -15.70 -14.70
N THR A 142 -5.85 -15.89 -14.34
CA THR A 142 -5.39 -15.81 -12.96
C THR A 142 -4.19 -14.90 -12.86
N LYS A 143 -4.08 -14.22 -11.71
CA LYS A 143 -2.97 -13.33 -11.37
C LYS A 143 -2.44 -13.68 -10.00
N PHE A 144 -1.16 -13.65 -9.81
CA PHE A 144 -0.49 -13.76 -8.52
C PHE A 144 0.45 -12.58 -8.35
N ALA A 145 0.30 -11.83 -7.27
CA ALA A 145 1.13 -10.67 -6.97
C ALA A 145 1.67 -10.71 -5.54
N TYR A 146 2.90 -10.25 -5.38
CA TYR A 146 3.51 -10.03 -4.08
C TYR A 146 3.67 -8.54 -3.85
N LYS A 147 2.87 -7.96 -2.95
CA LYS A 147 2.86 -6.53 -2.68
C LYS A 147 3.91 -6.14 -1.65
N MET A 148 4.66 -5.12 -1.96
CA MET A 148 5.58 -4.42 -1.08
C MET A 148 5.02 -3.03 -0.79
N ILE A 149 4.31 -2.92 0.33
CA ILE A 149 3.62 -1.69 0.74
C ILE A 149 4.66 -0.76 1.39
N ARG A 150 4.73 0.47 0.91
CA ARG A 150 5.59 1.51 1.47
C ARG A 150 5.07 1.93 2.84
N LYS A 151 5.98 2.18 3.77
CA LYS A 151 5.65 2.77 5.07
C LYS A 151 4.84 4.05 4.88
N PRO A 152 3.80 4.27 5.69
CA PRO A 152 3.01 5.50 5.61
C PRO A 152 3.90 6.71 5.91
N ASP A 153 3.70 7.76 5.14
CA ASP A 153 4.30 9.06 5.39
C ASP A 153 3.35 9.86 6.28
N TYR A 154 3.60 9.81 7.60
CA TYR A 154 2.75 10.46 8.60
C TYR A 154 2.69 11.99 8.43
N TYR A 155 3.75 12.60 7.89
CA TYR A 155 3.82 14.06 7.73
C TYR A 155 2.92 14.60 6.63
N SER A 156 2.84 13.90 5.51
CA SER A 156 2.09 14.39 4.35
C SER A 156 0.59 14.15 4.46
N GLN A 157 0.15 13.24 5.32
CA GLN A 157 -1.23 12.77 5.32
C GLN A 157 -1.98 12.95 6.63
N ARG A 158 -1.35 13.46 7.71
CA ARG A 158 -1.96 13.60 9.06
C ARG A 158 -2.69 12.34 9.54
N MET A 159 -2.17 11.16 9.19
CA MET A 159 -2.83 9.91 9.51
C MET A 159 -2.55 9.52 10.95
N HIS A 160 -3.61 9.40 11.75
CA HIS A 160 -3.53 8.97 13.15
C HIS A 160 -3.26 7.47 13.31
N TYR A 161 -3.63 6.66 12.31
CA TYR A 161 -3.23 5.25 12.24
C TYR A 161 -3.09 4.76 10.81
N SER A 162 -2.27 3.74 10.67
CA SER A 162 -2.05 3.03 9.43
C SER A 162 -2.70 1.66 9.52
N HIS A 163 -3.58 1.34 8.58
CA HIS A 163 -4.06 -0.01 8.41
C HIS A 163 -3.00 -0.86 7.70
N ILE A 164 -2.88 -2.14 8.09
CA ILE A 164 -1.88 -3.09 7.60
C ILE A 164 -1.88 -3.27 6.08
N LEU A 165 -3.07 -3.16 5.46
CA LEU A 165 -3.26 -3.28 4.01
C LEU A 165 -3.22 -1.93 3.28
N LYS A 166 -3.11 -0.79 4.00
CA LYS A 166 -3.17 0.55 3.42
C LYS A 166 -1.80 1.05 3.00
N GLY A 167 -1.70 1.64 1.82
CA GLY A 167 -0.49 2.34 1.39
C GLY A 167 -0.25 2.29 -0.12
N ALA A 168 0.74 3.07 -0.56
CA ALA A 168 1.31 2.91 -1.89
C ALA A 168 2.16 1.63 -1.92
N TYR A 169 2.17 0.92 -3.03
CA TYR A 169 2.88 -0.33 -3.15
C TYR A 169 3.53 -0.53 -4.51
N ILE A 170 4.52 -1.39 -4.53
CA ILE A 170 5.10 -1.99 -5.72
C ILE A 170 4.85 -3.49 -5.62
N ALA A 171 4.45 -4.14 -6.72
CA ALA A 171 4.18 -5.57 -6.71
C ALA A 171 4.60 -6.24 -8.03
N PRO A 172 5.58 -7.15 -8.03
CA PRO A 172 5.71 -8.10 -9.11
C PRO A 172 4.45 -8.95 -9.21
N GLU A 173 3.95 -9.13 -10.43
CA GLU A 173 2.76 -9.92 -10.74
C GLU A 173 3.05 -10.89 -11.87
N LEU A 174 2.62 -12.13 -11.70
CA LEU A 174 2.57 -13.16 -12.72
C LEU A 174 1.11 -13.41 -13.09
N ALA A 175 0.78 -13.40 -14.38
CA ALA A 175 -0.57 -13.59 -14.87
C ALA A 175 -0.60 -14.61 -16.01
N PHE A 176 -1.69 -15.39 -16.05
CA PHE A 176 -1.99 -16.35 -17.10
C PHE A 176 -3.43 -16.18 -17.58
N ARG A 177 -3.65 -16.26 -18.87
CA ARG A 177 -4.98 -16.20 -19.48
C ARG A 177 -5.15 -17.30 -20.50
N TYR A 178 -6.35 -17.93 -20.48
CA TYR A 178 -6.85 -18.76 -21.54
C TYR A 178 -8.22 -18.22 -21.96
N VAL A 179 -8.37 -17.93 -23.25
CA VAL A 179 -9.59 -17.36 -23.80
C VAL A 179 -9.90 -17.98 -25.16
N THR A 180 -11.17 -18.19 -25.43
CA THR A 180 -11.70 -18.54 -26.74
C THR A 180 -12.62 -17.44 -27.20
N TYR A 181 -12.54 -17.05 -28.47
CA TYR A 181 -13.35 -16.00 -29.06
C TYR A 181 -13.59 -16.25 -30.53
N ASP A 182 -14.63 -15.65 -31.08
CA ASP A 182 -14.95 -15.73 -32.49
C ASP A 182 -14.10 -14.68 -33.23
N SER A 183 -13.47 -15.10 -34.31
CA SER A 183 -12.64 -14.26 -35.17
C SER A 183 -13.08 -14.37 -36.63
N ASP A 184 -13.17 -13.23 -37.32
CA ASP A 184 -13.47 -13.20 -38.74
C ASP A 184 -12.36 -13.87 -39.55
N ASN A 185 -12.75 -14.82 -40.39
CA ASN A 185 -11.84 -15.48 -41.30
C ASN A 185 -11.95 -14.85 -42.70
N TYR A 186 -10.89 -14.17 -43.13
CA TYR A 186 -10.77 -13.62 -44.47
C TYR A 186 -9.72 -14.40 -45.29
N ASN A 187 -10.03 -14.69 -46.54
CA ASN A 187 -9.07 -15.26 -47.45
C ASN A 187 -7.95 -14.22 -47.74
N ALA A 188 -6.72 -14.54 -47.35
CA ALA A 188 -5.59 -13.63 -47.47
C ALA A 188 -5.27 -13.18 -48.90
N TYR A 189 -5.72 -13.93 -49.93
CA TYR A 189 -5.45 -13.63 -51.36
C TYR A 189 -6.59 -12.88 -52.03
N THR A 190 -7.84 -13.16 -51.65
CA THR A 190 -9.02 -12.61 -52.32
C THR A 190 -9.72 -11.54 -51.48
N GLY A 191 -9.40 -11.42 -50.20
CA GLY A 191 -10.11 -10.55 -49.24
C GLY A 191 -11.56 -11.02 -48.98
N GLN A 192 -11.93 -12.21 -49.41
CA GLN A 192 -13.28 -12.71 -49.30
C GLN A 192 -13.53 -13.23 -47.86
N TYR A 193 -14.64 -12.85 -47.26
CA TYR A 193 -15.09 -13.34 -45.95
C TYR A 193 -15.52 -14.81 -46.05
N ASN A 194 -14.89 -15.68 -45.26
CA ASN A 194 -15.14 -17.12 -45.25
C ASN A 194 -15.99 -17.59 -44.03
N GLY A 195 -16.44 -16.68 -43.20
CA GLY A 195 -17.18 -16.98 -41.98
C GLY A 195 -16.38 -16.69 -40.74
N GLU A 196 -16.94 -17.03 -39.59
CA GLU A 196 -16.32 -16.90 -38.27
C GLU A 196 -15.63 -18.21 -37.87
N ASP A 197 -14.41 -18.12 -37.40
CA ASP A 197 -13.68 -19.23 -36.79
C ASP A 197 -13.51 -19.04 -35.30
N ARG A 198 -13.60 -20.14 -34.53
CA ARG A 198 -13.31 -20.12 -33.10
C ARG A 198 -11.82 -20.17 -32.88
N THR A 199 -11.28 -19.09 -32.30
CA THR A 199 -9.85 -18.97 -31.97
C THR A 199 -9.62 -19.20 -30.47
N GLU A 200 -8.53 -19.93 -30.17
CA GLU A 200 -8.07 -20.15 -28.80
C GLU A 200 -6.79 -19.37 -28.58
N GLU A 201 -6.69 -18.67 -27.47
CA GLU A 201 -5.50 -17.92 -27.10
C GLU A 201 -5.06 -18.26 -25.68
N PHE A 202 -3.80 -18.58 -25.54
CA PHE A 202 -3.11 -18.62 -24.26
C PHE A 202 -2.13 -17.44 -24.20
N ALA A 203 -2.17 -16.69 -23.08
CA ALA A 203 -1.25 -15.59 -22.83
C ALA A 203 -0.69 -15.68 -21.41
N PHE A 204 0.54 -15.17 -21.26
CA PHE A 204 1.12 -14.94 -19.95
C PHE A 204 1.75 -13.56 -19.88
N ALA A 205 1.85 -13.04 -18.65
CA ALA A 205 2.53 -11.76 -18.39
C ALA A 205 3.26 -11.80 -17.06
N LEU A 206 4.45 -11.18 -17.05
CA LEU A 206 5.22 -10.84 -15.86
C LEU A 206 5.31 -9.33 -15.79
N THR A 207 4.63 -8.70 -14.85
CA THR A 207 4.54 -7.25 -14.75
C THR A 207 5.03 -6.75 -13.40
N LEU A 208 5.46 -5.50 -13.38
CA LEU A 208 5.70 -4.75 -12.15
C LEU A 208 4.56 -3.74 -11.99
N LYS A 209 3.73 -3.96 -10.97
CA LYS A 209 2.62 -3.07 -10.63
C LYS A 209 3.06 -1.98 -9.67
N PHE A 210 2.52 -0.79 -9.86
CA PHE A 210 2.57 0.34 -8.97
C PHE A 210 1.13 0.69 -8.62
N GLY A 211 0.82 0.76 -7.35
CA GLY A 211 -0.55 1.02 -6.93
C GLY A 211 -0.62 1.75 -5.59
N LYS A 212 -1.84 2.13 -5.27
CA LYS A 212 -2.18 2.69 -3.97
C LYS A 212 -3.49 2.09 -3.50
N GLN A 213 -3.47 1.55 -2.29
CA GLN A 213 -4.63 0.97 -1.62
C GLN A 213 -5.03 1.86 -0.45
N TRP A 214 -6.28 2.27 -0.44
CA TRP A 214 -6.91 2.98 0.67
C TRP A 214 -7.77 2.00 1.44
N VAL A 215 -7.74 2.11 2.75
CA VAL A 215 -8.66 1.42 3.66
C VAL A 215 -9.40 2.49 4.43
N ILE A 216 -10.72 2.44 4.37
CA ILE A 216 -11.64 3.41 4.95
C ILE A 216 -12.43 2.66 6.02
N ASP A 217 -12.48 3.24 7.23
CA ASP A 217 -13.18 2.68 8.40
C ASP A 217 -12.77 1.22 8.69
N ASP A 218 -11.45 0.93 8.56
CA ASP A 218 -10.81 -0.38 8.79
C ASP A 218 -11.38 -1.55 7.98
N SER A 219 -12.30 -1.29 7.07
CA SER A 219 -13.04 -2.34 6.34
C SER A 219 -13.09 -2.11 4.84
N PHE A 220 -13.54 -0.93 4.37
CA PHE A 220 -13.75 -0.69 2.95
C PHE A 220 -12.44 -0.37 2.22
N ILE A 221 -12.19 -1.08 1.13
CA ILE A 221 -10.96 -0.97 0.34
C ILE A 221 -11.24 -0.38 -1.03
N ILE A 222 -10.38 0.58 -1.41
CA ILE A 222 -10.23 1.05 -2.79
C ILE A 222 -8.78 0.80 -3.19
N ASP A 223 -8.54 0.11 -4.30
CA ASP A 223 -7.21 -0.23 -4.80
C ASP A 223 -7.09 0.17 -6.28
N LEU A 224 -6.20 1.12 -6.55
CA LEU A 224 -5.89 1.59 -7.91
C LEU A 224 -4.46 1.20 -8.28
N TYR A 225 -4.29 0.58 -9.45
CA TYR A 225 -2.98 0.17 -9.90
C TYR A 225 -2.79 0.29 -11.41
N LEU A 226 -1.53 0.40 -11.78
CA LEU A 226 -1.00 0.34 -13.13
C LEU A 226 0.26 -0.53 -13.12
N GLY A 227 0.45 -1.35 -14.13
CA GLY A 227 1.64 -2.20 -14.26
C GLY A 227 2.10 -2.33 -15.69
N VAL A 228 3.39 -2.54 -15.83
CA VAL A 228 4.05 -2.77 -17.11
C VAL A 228 5.08 -3.88 -16.95
N GLY A 229 5.31 -4.63 -18.01
CA GLY A 229 6.27 -5.72 -17.97
C GLY A 229 6.40 -6.46 -19.28
N TYR A 230 6.79 -7.71 -19.19
CA TYR A 230 6.95 -8.63 -20.29
C TYR A 230 5.71 -9.52 -20.42
N GLY A 231 5.24 -9.78 -21.63
CA GLY A 231 4.17 -10.73 -21.86
C GLY A 231 4.20 -11.27 -23.28
N SER A 232 3.58 -12.42 -23.45
CA SER A 232 3.46 -13.07 -24.74
C SER A 232 2.12 -13.79 -24.82
N ASN A 233 1.62 -13.91 -26.05
CA ASN A 233 0.44 -14.69 -26.39
C ASN A 233 0.71 -15.51 -27.65
N ASN A 234 -0.12 -16.53 -27.88
CA ASN A 234 -0.13 -17.34 -29.10
C ASN A 234 -1.37 -17.07 -29.96
N GLY A 235 -2.11 -15.99 -29.69
CA GLY A 235 -3.35 -15.64 -30.39
C GLY A 235 -3.11 -15.15 -31.83
N ASN A 236 -4.21 -14.94 -32.53
CA ASN A 236 -4.18 -14.47 -33.92
C ASN A 236 -3.80 -12.98 -33.97
N GLN A 237 -2.69 -12.68 -34.61
CA GLN A 237 -2.15 -11.32 -34.74
C GLN A 237 -3.07 -10.33 -35.48
N SER A 238 -4.05 -10.84 -36.24
CA SER A 238 -4.95 -10.01 -37.05
C SER A 238 -6.01 -9.25 -36.23
N MET A 239 -6.31 -9.67 -34.99
CA MET A 239 -7.38 -9.06 -34.18
C MET A 239 -6.92 -7.99 -33.19
N GLY A 240 -5.61 -7.77 -33.08
CA GLY A 240 -5.05 -6.86 -32.08
C GLY A 240 -5.10 -7.44 -30.65
N PRO A 241 -4.65 -6.67 -29.67
CA PRO A 241 -4.51 -7.16 -28.29
C PRO A 241 -5.86 -7.34 -27.59
N VAL A 242 -6.07 -8.52 -27.00
CA VAL A 242 -7.28 -8.85 -26.23
C VAL A 242 -7.16 -8.26 -24.81
N PRO A 243 -8.08 -7.38 -24.36
CA PRO A 243 -7.91 -6.59 -23.14
C PRO A 243 -8.46 -7.24 -21.87
N PHE A 244 -8.53 -8.57 -21.79
CA PHE A 244 -9.08 -9.24 -20.59
C PHE A 244 -8.01 -9.43 -19.52
N GLY A 245 -8.13 -8.67 -18.45
CA GLY A 245 -7.26 -8.75 -17.27
C GLY A 245 -5.89 -8.10 -17.44
N PHE A 246 -5.24 -8.31 -18.57
CA PHE A 246 -4.00 -7.67 -19.01
C PHE A 246 -3.92 -7.68 -20.54
N VAL A 247 -3.13 -6.77 -21.08
CA VAL A 247 -2.90 -6.63 -22.51
C VAL A 247 -1.47 -7.05 -22.80
N THR A 248 -1.27 -7.87 -23.84
CA THR A 248 0.06 -8.21 -24.36
C THR A 248 0.23 -7.65 -25.76
N GLY A 249 1.39 -7.09 -26.07
CA GLY A 249 1.71 -6.62 -27.41
C GLY A 249 1.79 -7.80 -28.40
N VAL A 250 1.41 -7.55 -29.66
CA VAL A 250 1.44 -8.56 -30.72
C VAL A 250 2.86 -8.74 -31.28
N ASP A 251 3.51 -7.63 -31.62
CA ASP A 251 4.86 -7.64 -32.21
C ASP A 251 5.98 -7.41 -31.20
N VAL A 252 5.65 -6.80 -30.06
CA VAL A 252 6.60 -6.48 -28.99
C VAL A 252 6.15 -7.18 -27.73
N PRO A 253 7.03 -7.91 -27.02
CA PRO A 253 6.66 -8.68 -25.85
C PRO A 253 6.45 -7.78 -24.59
N ILE A 254 5.65 -6.74 -24.73
CA ILE A 254 5.29 -5.82 -23.65
C ILE A 254 3.91 -6.20 -23.11
N ALA A 255 3.77 -6.22 -21.80
CA ALA A 255 2.49 -6.41 -21.14
C ALA A 255 2.11 -5.17 -20.32
N PHE A 256 0.81 -4.87 -20.30
CA PHE A 256 0.22 -3.83 -19.46
C PHE A 256 -0.91 -4.42 -18.63
N THR A 257 -1.01 -3.98 -17.40
CA THR A 257 -2.13 -4.26 -16.50
C THR A 257 -2.55 -2.99 -15.77
N SER A 258 -3.84 -2.81 -15.57
CA SER A 258 -4.39 -1.70 -14.79
C SER A 258 -5.71 -2.09 -14.20
N GLY A 259 -6.13 -1.42 -13.14
CA GLY A 259 -7.44 -1.66 -12.58
C GLY A 259 -7.78 -0.74 -11.41
N LEU A 260 -9.08 -0.60 -11.21
CA LEU A 260 -9.70 -0.03 -10.04
C LEU A 260 -10.51 -1.12 -9.37
N ARG A 261 -10.15 -1.47 -8.14
CA ARG A 261 -10.82 -2.50 -7.35
C ARG A 261 -11.44 -1.90 -6.09
N ILE A 262 -12.58 -2.43 -5.74
CA ILE A 262 -13.25 -2.15 -4.47
C ILE A 262 -13.41 -3.47 -3.70
N GLY A 263 -13.45 -3.40 -2.38
CA GLY A 263 -13.55 -4.60 -1.57
C GLY A 263 -13.65 -4.34 -0.09
N TRP A 264 -13.49 -5.41 0.67
CA TRP A 264 -13.58 -5.39 2.13
C TRP A 264 -12.41 -6.14 2.75
N ALA A 265 -11.89 -5.56 3.84
CA ALA A 265 -11.00 -6.23 4.77
C ALA A 265 -11.80 -7.12 5.72
N LEU A 266 -11.27 -8.31 6.02
CA LEU A 266 -11.88 -9.39 6.79
C LEU A 266 -10.93 -9.89 7.88
#